data_81649ed782510583b7bc4fcedd8f090c
#
_entry.id   81649ed782510583b7bc4fcedd8f090c
#
_cell.length_a   1.000
_cell.length_b   1.000
_cell.length_c   1.000
_cell.angle_alpha   90.00
_cell.angle_beta   90.00
_cell.angle_gamma   90.00
#
_symmetry.space_group_name_H-M   'P 1'
#
loop_
_entity.id
_entity.type
_entity.pdbx_description
1 polymer ?
#
loop_
_entity_poly.entity_id
_entity_poly.type
_entity_poly.pdbx_seq_one_letter_code
_entity_poly.pdbx_strand_id
1 'polypeptide(L)'
;MLSEADAPLPMGVADRVNVDFDTRLDNRFIDVRRDEVQAVFAIRHTFIEACSSYLSREGFTHVHTPKMTVSSPEGGTELFTINYFGQDAYLVQSPQVYKQMLMATGLDRVYEIAWYFRAEEHDTSKHLNESTAIDVEMAFIEDEEEVMSIIQGMVAVSLTTIQEKHPAELQILDGEVPSAELPFPRIHYDEVVDILSEHIDFTWGDDLGTDEENLLGELLDDDFYFITKFPLETKPFYAMPDGEHARAFDLACRGTEICSGAQRIHDVALLEKRIAALGLNVDAFTEYLKAFRYGMPPHGGFGFGIERYLMKILGLGNVRECILFPRDKKRLTP
;
A
#
# COMPACT_ATOMS: atom_id res chain seq x y z
N MET A 1 36.78 -25.08 -6.88
CA MET A 1 36.52 -23.94 -5.95
C MET A 1 36.44 -22.69 -6.81
N LEU A 2 35.33 -21.93 -6.69
CA LEU A 2 35.13 -20.72 -7.47
C LEU A 2 35.69 -19.48 -6.74
N SER A 3 35.52 -19.45 -5.41
CA SER A 3 36.10 -18.44 -4.52
C SER A 3 36.28 -19.03 -3.12
N GLU A 4 37.18 -18.47 -2.34
CA GLU A 4 37.33 -18.77 -0.91
C GLU A 4 36.32 -17.92 -0.11
N ALA A 5 35.82 -18.45 0.98
CA ALA A 5 34.93 -17.77 1.90
C ALA A 5 35.55 -17.71 3.29
N ASP A 6 35.32 -16.64 3.99
CA ASP A 6 35.69 -16.54 5.40
C ASP A 6 34.86 -17.50 6.25
N ALA A 7 35.46 -18.05 7.28
CA ALA A 7 34.83 -18.94 8.22
C ALA A 7 35.22 -18.56 9.68
N PRO A 8 34.28 -18.71 10.64
CA PRO A 8 32.90 -19.18 10.49
C PRO A 8 32.00 -18.15 9.81
N LEU A 9 30.86 -18.58 9.24
CA LEU A 9 29.83 -17.68 8.79
C LEU A 9 29.20 -16.96 10.02
N PRO A 10 28.78 -15.68 9.87
CA PRO A 10 28.18 -14.92 10.98
C PRO A 10 26.84 -15.50 11.47
N MET A 11 26.20 -16.35 10.67
CA MET A 11 24.98 -17.09 11.04
C MET A 11 24.90 -18.41 10.27
N GLY A 12 24.17 -19.40 10.83
CA GLY A 12 23.87 -20.67 10.17
C GLY A 12 22.86 -20.52 9.04
N VAL A 13 23.00 -21.34 8.01
CA VAL A 13 22.08 -21.38 6.85
C VAL A 13 21.23 -22.65 6.89
N ALA A 14 21.83 -23.80 7.19
CA ALA A 14 21.20 -25.12 7.16
C ALA A 14 20.71 -25.61 8.53
N ASP A 15 21.29 -25.10 9.58
CA ASP A 15 20.96 -25.44 10.95
C ASP A 15 19.80 -24.56 11.44
N ARG A 16 18.81 -25.18 12.03
CA ARG A 16 17.68 -24.51 12.67
C ARG A 16 18.08 -23.81 13.99
N VAL A 17 19.27 -23.23 14.03
CA VAL A 17 19.69 -22.38 15.15
C VAL A 17 18.86 -21.10 15.11
N ASN A 18 18.22 -20.83 16.21
CA ASN A 18 17.40 -19.63 16.35
C ASN A 18 18.34 -18.40 16.39
N VAL A 19 18.37 -17.66 15.30
CA VAL A 19 19.14 -16.40 15.17
C VAL A 19 18.16 -15.26 15.38
N ASP A 20 18.53 -14.28 16.19
CA ASP A 20 17.69 -13.10 16.40
C ASP A 20 17.47 -12.31 15.09
N PHE A 21 16.37 -11.59 15.04
CA PHE A 21 15.92 -10.96 13.81
C PHE A 21 16.89 -9.88 13.30
N ASP A 22 17.49 -9.12 14.20
CA ASP A 22 18.46 -8.07 13.82
C ASP A 22 19.71 -8.67 13.21
N THR A 23 20.25 -9.75 13.79
CA THR A 23 21.39 -10.49 13.21
C THR A 23 21.06 -11.04 11.81
N ARG A 24 19.83 -11.53 11.59
CA ARG A 24 19.37 -11.97 10.26
C ARG A 24 19.37 -10.79 9.25
N LEU A 25 18.86 -9.64 9.66
CA LEU A 25 18.81 -8.45 8.80
C LEU A 25 20.20 -7.86 8.54
N ASP A 26 21.11 -7.85 9.53
CA ASP A 26 22.49 -7.41 9.37
C ASP A 26 23.30 -8.29 8.40
N ASN A 27 22.91 -9.56 8.32
CA ASN A 27 23.53 -10.56 7.45
C ASN A 27 22.57 -11.03 6.35
N ARG A 28 21.72 -10.14 5.84
CA ARG A 28 20.63 -10.48 4.94
C ARG A 28 21.05 -11.28 3.70
N PHE A 29 22.23 -11.00 3.14
CA PHE A 29 22.80 -11.74 2.01
C PHE A 29 23.11 -13.21 2.32
N ILE A 30 23.25 -13.56 3.61
CA ILE A 30 23.34 -14.96 4.09
C ILE A 30 21.93 -15.48 4.42
N ASP A 31 21.11 -14.69 5.12
CA ASP A 31 19.75 -15.06 5.50
C ASP A 31 18.89 -15.48 4.29
N VAL A 32 19.04 -14.79 3.16
CA VAL A 32 18.35 -15.12 1.90
C VAL A 32 18.75 -16.49 1.32
N ARG A 33 19.82 -17.13 1.81
CA ARG A 33 20.16 -18.51 1.41
C ARG A 33 19.30 -19.57 2.10
N ARG A 34 18.52 -19.21 3.09
CA ARG A 34 17.59 -20.11 3.79
C ARG A 34 16.35 -20.33 2.93
N ASP A 35 15.85 -21.56 2.92
CA ASP A 35 14.71 -21.96 2.09
C ASP A 35 13.45 -21.14 2.40
N GLU A 36 13.19 -20.85 3.69
CA GLU A 36 12.04 -20.07 4.11
C GLU A 36 12.09 -18.62 3.58
N VAL A 37 13.28 -18.03 3.58
CA VAL A 37 13.46 -16.65 3.08
C VAL A 37 13.38 -16.62 1.55
N GLN A 38 13.93 -17.60 0.85
CA GLN A 38 13.81 -17.73 -0.60
C GLN A 38 12.34 -17.93 -1.02
N ALA A 39 11.58 -18.72 -0.27
CA ALA A 39 10.16 -18.95 -0.50
C ALA A 39 9.36 -17.64 -0.50
N VAL A 40 9.60 -16.74 0.47
CA VAL A 40 8.95 -15.42 0.52
C VAL A 40 9.22 -14.63 -0.75
N PHE A 41 10.47 -14.59 -1.24
CA PHE A 41 10.82 -13.77 -2.43
C PHE A 41 10.39 -14.43 -3.75
N ALA A 42 10.31 -15.75 -3.81
CA ALA A 42 9.72 -16.44 -4.96
C ALA A 42 8.22 -16.13 -5.07
N ILE A 43 7.49 -16.17 -3.97
CA ILE A 43 6.07 -15.79 -3.91
C ILE A 43 5.88 -14.30 -4.21
N ARG A 44 6.72 -13.42 -3.64
CA ARG A 44 6.69 -11.98 -3.94
C ARG A 44 6.86 -11.69 -5.43
N HIS A 45 7.79 -12.34 -6.09
CA HIS A 45 7.99 -12.21 -7.54
C HIS A 45 6.72 -12.60 -8.30
N THR A 46 6.16 -13.76 -8.00
CA THR A 46 4.93 -14.26 -8.65
C THR A 46 3.72 -13.37 -8.38
N PHE A 47 3.58 -12.83 -7.17
CA PHE A 47 2.54 -11.87 -6.84
C PHE A 47 2.60 -10.64 -7.75
N ILE A 48 3.77 -10.01 -7.85
CA ILE A 48 3.96 -8.80 -8.69
C ILE A 48 3.70 -9.12 -10.17
N GLU A 49 4.17 -10.26 -10.67
CA GLU A 49 3.94 -10.71 -12.04
C GLU A 49 2.45 -10.94 -12.33
N ALA A 50 1.74 -11.62 -11.43
CA ALA A 50 0.31 -11.90 -11.54
C ALA A 50 -0.52 -10.61 -11.56
N CYS A 51 -0.25 -9.68 -10.64
CA CYS A 51 -0.92 -8.39 -10.57
C CYS A 51 -0.67 -7.56 -11.82
N SER A 52 0.59 -7.46 -12.28
CA SER A 52 0.95 -6.73 -13.50
C SER A 52 0.28 -7.32 -14.73
N SER A 53 0.21 -8.64 -14.82
CA SER A 53 -0.46 -9.35 -15.92
C SER A 53 -1.97 -9.13 -15.90
N TYR A 54 -2.58 -9.15 -14.71
CA TYR A 54 -4.01 -8.85 -14.55
C TYR A 54 -4.31 -7.42 -14.98
N LEU A 55 -3.61 -6.43 -14.42
CA LEU A 55 -3.81 -5.01 -14.75
C LEU A 55 -3.61 -4.73 -16.25
N SER A 56 -2.60 -5.35 -16.88
CA SER A 56 -2.39 -5.20 -18.33
C SER A 56 -3.55 -5.78 -19.16
N ARG A 57 -4.16 -6.89 -18.74
CA ARG A 57 -5.36 -7.46 -19.38
C ARG A 57 -6.60 -6.59 -19.21
N GLU A 58 -6.70 -5.89 -18.06
CA GLU A 58 -7.76 -4.91 -17.79
C GLU A 58 -7.52 -3.57 -18.50
N GLY A 59 -6.50 -3.48 -19.36
CA GLY A 59 -6.21 -2.30 -20.16
C GLY A 59 -5.38 -1.21 -19.47
N PHE A 60 -4.76 -1.52 -18.33
CA PHE A 60 -3.89 -0.57 -17.65
C PHE A 60 -2.50 -0.50 -18.30
N THR A 61 -1.99 0.71 -18.47
CA THR A 61 -0.64 0.99 -18.94
C THR A 61 0.32 1.10 -17.75
N HIS A 62 1.42 0.34 -17.79
CA HIS A 62 2.49 0.49 -16.79
C HIS A 62 3.26 1.77 -17.04
N VAL A 63 3.37 2.61 -16.02
CA VAL A 63 4.06 3.91 -16.09
C VAL A 63 5.12 4.02 -15.00
N HIS A 64 6.02 5.00 -15.13
CA HIS A 64 6.99 5.37 -14.11
C HIS A 64 6.92 6.87 -13.87
N THR A 65 6.70 7.27 -12.62
CA THR A 65 6.62 8.66 -12.22
C THR A 65 7.89 9.11 -11.47
N PRO A 66 8.17 10.42 -11.44
CA PRO A 66 9.31 10.95 -10.68
C PRO A 66 9.24 10.57 -9.19
N LYS A 67 10.40 10.28 -8.58
CA LYS A 67 10.51 10.02 -7.13
C LYS A 67 11.11 11.19 -6.35
N MET A 68 11.47 12.27 -7.03
CA MET A 68 11.87 13.53 -6.44
C MET A 68 10.85 14.61 -6.75
N THR A 69 10.48 15.40 -5.75
CA THR A 69 9.46 16.46 -5.88
C THR A 69 9.91 17.72 -5.15
N VAL A 70 9.32 18.85 -5.51
CA VAL A 70 9.59 20.17 -4.86
C VAL A 70 8.65 20.47 -3.70
N SER A 71 7.59 19.69 -3.51
CA SER A 71 6.60 19.89 -2.45
C SER A 71 6.01 18.57 -1.98
N SER A 72 5.43 18.57 -0.75
CA SER A 72 4.62 17.44 -0.28
C SER A 72 3.26 17.44 -0.98
N PRO A 73 2.95 16.43 -1.77
CA PRO A 73 1.66 16.36 -2.45
C PRO A 73 0.50 15.99 -1.50
N GLU A 74 0.79 15.46 -0.33
CA GLU A 74 -0.22 14.95 0.62
C GLU A 74 -0.33 15.82 1.89
N GLY A 75 0.39 16.95 1.95
CA GLY A 75 0.37 17.85 3.10
C GLY A 75 1.09 17.30 4.34
N GLY A 76 1.77 16.14 4.22
CA GLY A 76 2.46 15.48 5.32
C GLY A 76 3.78 16.14 5.70
N THR A 77 4.13 16.05 6.98
CA THR A 77 5.39 16.57 7.54
C THR A 77 6.56 15.59 7.45
N GLU A 78 6.27 14.34 7.12
CA GLU A 78 7.21 13.20 7.21
C GLU A 78 7.90 12.94 5.86
N LEU A 79 8.69 13.92 5.39
CA LEU A 79 9.41 13.87 4.13
C LEU A 79 10.91 13.71 4.33
N PHE A 80 11.53 12.85 3.54
CA PHE A 80 12.98 12.85 3.38
C PHE A 80 13.41 14.00 2.49
N THR A 81 14.14 14.97 3.06
CA THR A 81 14.72 16.10 2.33
C THR A 81 16.00 15.69 1.63
N ILE A 82 16.17 16.08 0.38
CA ILE A 82 17.37 15.88 -0.41
C ILE A 82 17.87 17.22 -0.96
N ASN A 83 19.19 17.36 -1.14
CA ASN A 83 19.76 18.51 -1.83
C ASN A 83 19.77 18.26 -3.35
N TYR A 84 18.95 19.00 -4.08
CA TYR A 84 18.88 18.93 -5.53
C TYR A 84 19.57 20.14 -6.15
N PHE A 85 20.87 20.01 -6.43
CA PHE A 85 21.72 21.09 -7.02
C PHE A 85 21.64 22.43 -6.26
N GLY A 86 21.62 22.39 -4.93
CA GLY A 86 21.55 23.57 -4.07
C GLY A 86 20.11 24.04 -3.77
N GLN A 87 19.12 23.30 -4.18
CA GLN A 87 17.70 23.51 -3.82
C GLN A 87 17.21 22.34 -2.97
N ASP A 88 16.30 22.62 -2.05
CA ASP A 88 15.64 21.56 -1.31
C ASP A 88 14.63 20.86 -2.21
N ALA A 89 14.70 19.54 -2.22
CA ALA A 89 13.70 18.65 -2.81
C ALA A 89 13.38 17.54 -1.82
N TYR A 90 12.37 16.73 -2.14
CA TYR A 90 11.88 15.68 -1.26
C TYR A 90 11.72 14.38 -2.03
N LEU A 91 11.88 13.23 -1.33
CA LEU A 91 11.44 11.96 -1.85
C LEU A 91 9.92 11.84 -1.72
N VAL A 92 9.27 11.30 -2.75
CA VAL A 92 7.80 11.20 -2.78
C VAL A 92 7.27 10.18 -1.76
N GLN A 93 6.16 10.50 -1.11
CA GLN A 93 5.45 9.56 -0.24
C GLN A 93 4.60 8.56 -1.04
N SER A 94 4.13 8.97 -2.23
CA SER A 94 3.40 8.15 -3.20
C SER A 94 3.39 8.84 -4.57
N PRO A 95 3.01 8.16 -5.67
CA PRO A 95 2.84 8.79 -6.98
C PRO A 95 1.50 9.54 -7.14
N GLN A 96 0.76 9.83 -6.06
CA GLN A 96 -0.64 10.27 -6.08
C GLN A 96 -0.94 11.42 -7.04
N VAL A 97 -0.18 12.51 -6.99
CA VAL A 97 -0.43 13.66 -7.89
C VAL A 97 -0.17 13.31 -9.35
N TYR A 98 0.86 12.53 -9.62
CA TYR A 98 1.23 12.16 -10.99
C TYR A 98 0.21 11.21 -11.62
N LYS A 99 -0.23 10.15 -10.90
CA LYS A 99 -1.21 9.21 -11.44
C LYS A 99 -2.55 9.88 -11.72
N GLN A 100 -2.98 10.84 -10.89
CA GLN A 100 -4.17 11.64 -11.18
C GLN A 100 -3.98 12.58 -12.37
N MET A 101 -2.84 13.28 -12.49
CA MET A 101 -2.55 14.12 -13.66
C MET A 101 -2.58 13.33 -14.97
N LEU A 102 -2.17 12.05 -14.96
CA LEU A 102 -2.21 11.18 -16.13
C LEU A 102 -3.64 10.92 -16.63
N MET A 103 -4.66 11.02 -15.78
CA MET A 103 -6.07 10.86 -16.20
C MET A 103 -6.54 11.97 -17.16
N ALA A 104 -5.85 13.12 -17.21
CA ALA A 104 -6.11 14.18 -18.16
C ALA A 104 -5.34 14.04 -19.50
N THR A 105 -4.64 12.90 -19.73
CA THR A 105 -3.74 12.75 -20.87
C THR A 105 -4.26 11.81 -21.98
N GLY A 106 -5.37 11.10 -21.74
CA GLY A 106 -5.85 10.01 -22.59
C GLY A 106 -5.21 8.65 -22.30
N LEU A 107 -4.41 8.54 -21.24
CA LEU A 107 -4.04 7.27 -20.62
C LEU A 107 -5.10 6.94 -19.57
N ASP A 108 -6.24 6.41 -20.00
CA ASP A 108 -7.43 6.28 -19.16
C ASP A 108 -7.25 5.30 -17.98
N ARG A 109 -6.26 4.43 -18.04
CA ARG A 109 -5.93 3.44 -17.01
C ARG A 109 -4.42 3.30 -16.89
N VAL A 110 -3.88 3.62 -15.71
CA VAL A 110 -2.43 3.53 -15.44
C VAL A 110 -2.16 2.77 -14.15
N TYR A 111 -1.00 2.09 -14.09
CA TYR A 111 -0.48 1.54 -12.86
C TYR A 111 1.05 1.70 -12.77
N GLU A 112 1.55 1.73 -11.55
CA GLU A 112 2.97 1.74 -11.25
C GLU A 112 3.28 0.77 -10.11
N ILE A 113 4.39 0.01 -10.22
CA ILE A 113 5.00 -0.61 -9.06
C ILE A 113 5.88 0.46 -8.43
N ALA A 114 5.31 1.18 -7.48
CA ALA A 114 5.85 2.42 -6.96
C ALA A 114 6.69 2.22 -5.70
N TRP A 115 7.76 3.00 -5.58
CA TRP A 115 8.49 3.17 -4.33
C TRP A 115 7.89 4.32 -3.53
N TYR A 116 7.68 4.08 -2.23
CA TYR A 116 7.23 5.05 -1.24
C TYR A 116 8.36 5.36 -0.28
N PHE A 117 8.51 6.64 0.06
CA PHE A 117 9.51 7.12 1.00
C PHE A 117 8.80 7.93 2.08
N ARG A 118 8.70 7.38 3.29
CA ARG A 118 8.01 8.00 4.42
C ARG A 118 8.97 8.14 5.59
N ALA A 119 9.26 9.37 6.03
CA ALA A 119 10.15 9.66 7.14
C ALA A 119 9.45 9.47 8.50
N GLU A 120 8.54 8.50 8.58
CA GLU A 120 7.82 8.15 9.80
C GLU A 120 8.77 7.63 10.87
N GLU A 121 8.61 8.16 12.09
CA GLU A 121 9.43 7.73 13.23
C GLU A 121 8.91 6.46 13.93
N HIS A 122 7.86 5.86 13.42
CA HIS A 122 7.28 4.64 13.96
C HIS A 122 8.20 3.43 13.75
N ASP A 123 8.40 2.66 14.82
CA ASP A 123 9.19 1.42 14.80
C ASP A 123 8.28 0.25 15.16
N THR A 124 7.40 -0.11 14.25
CA THR A 124 6.46 -1.22 14.42
C THR A 124 6.73 -2.33 13.41
N SER A 125 6.06 -3.47 13.57
CA SER A 125 6.16 -4.60 12.64
C SER A 125 5.51 -4.33 11.27
N LYS A 126 4.72 -3.25 11.12
CA LYS A 126 3.97 -2.90 9.90
C LYS A 126 4.55 -1.71 9.13
N HIS A 127 5.60 -1.00 9.65
CA HIS A 127 6.11 0.23 9.07
C HIS A 127 7.54 0.10 8.54
N LEU A 128 7.76 0.71 7.38
CA LEU A 128 9.05 0.87 6.69
C LEU A 128 9.16 2.31 6.20
N ASN A 129 10.38 2.87 6.20
CA ASN A 129 10.63 4.18 5.61
C ASN A 129 10.78 4.14 4.08
N GLU A 130 11.06 2.95 3.53
CA GLU A 130 11.12 2.67 2.11
C GLU A 130 10.33 1.38 1.84
N SER A 131 9.23 1.47 1.11
CA SER A 131 8.33 0.36 0.81
C SER A 131 7.87 0.37 -0.64
N THR A 132 7.21 -0.70 -1.09
CA THR A 132 6.68 -0.78 -2.44
C THR A 132 5.17 -0.95 -2.44
N ALA A 133 4.52 -0.35 -3.42
CA ALA A 133 3.08 -0.46 -3.61
C ALA A 133 2.73 -0.70 -5.08
N ILE A 134 1.57 -1.28 -5.33
CA ILE A 134 0.90 -1.22 -6.64
C ILE A 134 -0.03 -0.03 -6.60
N ASP A 135 0.33 1.03 -7.32
CA ASP A 135 -0.48 2.22 -7.47
C ASP A 135 -1.28 2.17 -8.76
N VAL A 136 -2.56 2.44 -8.67
CA VAL A 136 -3.49 2.37 -9.81
C VAL A 136 -4.34 3.63 -9.85
N GLU A 137 -4.62 4.11 -11.06
CA GLU A 137 -5.61 5.17 -11.30
C GLU A 137 -6.35 4.88 -12.60
N MET A 138 -7.68 5.12 -12.62
CA MET A 138 -8.54 4.87 -13.77
C MET A 138 -9.57 6.00 -13.95
N ALA A 139 -9.75 6.42 -15.19
CA ALA A 139 -10.66 7.47 -15.60
C ALA A 139 -12.02 6.91 -16.06
N PHE A 140 -13.00 7.83 -16.17
CA PHE A 140 -14.36 7.57 -16.68
C PHE A 140 -15.15 6.57 -15.83
N ILE A 141 -14.92 6.57 -14.52
CA ILE A 141 -15.69 5.77 -13.57
C ILE A 141 -16.99 6.48 -13.17
N GLU A 142 -17.99 5.70 -12.81
CA GLU A 142 -19.25 6.18 -12.23
C GLU A 142 -19.11 6.38 -10.70
N ASP A 143 -18.48 5.39 -10.03
CA ASP A 143 -18.29 5.40 -8.59
C ASP A 143 -17.04 4.62 -8.14
N GLU A 144 -16.85 4.53 -6.82
CA GLU A 144 -15.73 3.80 -6.19
C GLU A 144 -15.82 2.28 -6.32
N GLU A 145 -17.00 1.72 -6.62
CA GLU A 145 -17.20 0.28 -6.77
C GLU A 145 -16.43 -0.29 -7.97
N GLU A 146 -16.30 0.48 -9.06
CA GLU A 146 -15.47 0.06 -10.20
C GLU A 146 -14.01 -0.11 -9.80
N VAL A 147 -13.49 0.77 -8.95
CA VAL A 147 -12.12 0.69 -8.44
C VAL A 147 -11.96 -0.53 -7.52
N MET A 148 -12.89 -0.74 -6.59
CA MET A 148 -12.89 -1.92 -5.71
C MET A 148 -12.99 -3.23 -6.49
N SER A 149 -13.72 -3.25 -7.61
CA SER A 149 -13.82 -4.41 -8.49
C SER A 149 -12.47 -4.81 -9.10
N ILE A 150 -11.64 -3.84 -9.50
CA ILE A 150 -10.26 -4.10 -9.99
C ILE A 150 -9.40 -4.70 -8.87
N ILE A 151 -9.50 -4.17 -7.65
CA ILE A 151 -8.73 -4.69 -6.51
C ILE A 151 -9.11 -6.15 -6.22
N GLN A 152 -10.39 -6.48 -6.15
CA GLN A 152 -10.88 -7.84 -5.91
C GLN A 152 -10.34 -8.83 -6.95
N GLY A 153 -10.45 -8.47 -8.23
CA GLY A 153 -9.95 -9.29 -9.32
C GLY A 153 -8.43 -9.49 -9.25
N MET A 154 -7.69 -8.44 -8.91
CA MET A 154 -6.22 -8.49 -8.73
C MET A 154 -5.83 -9.43 -7.57
N VAL A 155 -6.50 -9.31 -6.42
CA VAL A 155 -6.25 -10.18 -5.25
C VAL A 155 -6.58 -11.63 -5.58
N ALA A 156 -7.76 -11.92 -6.13
CA ALA A 156 -8.18 -13.28 -6.45
C ALA A 156 -7.23 -13.98 -7.45
N VAL A 157 -6.83 -13.27 -8.52
CA VAL A 157 -5.87 -13.81 -9.51
C VAL A 157 -4.50 -14.04 -8.88
N SER A 158 -4.04 -13.14 -8.02
CA SER A 158 -2.73 -13.29 -7.35
C SER A 158 -2.69 -14.51 -6.44
N LEU A 159 -3.72 -14.71 -5.59
CA LEU A 159 -3.82 -15.85 -4.68
C LEU A 159 -3.90 -17.18 -5.43
N THR A 160 -4.75 -17.27 -6.46
CA THR A 160 -4.84 -18.45 -7.31
C THR A 160 -3.49 -18.78 -7.93
N THR A 161 -2.80 -17.77 -8.49
CA THR A 161 -1.50 -17.96 -9.13
C THR A 161 -0.42 -18.41 -8.14
N ILE A 162 -0.43 -17.87 -6.92
CA ILE A 162 0.50 -18.27 -5.85
C ILE A 162 0.24 -19.73 -5.44
N GLN A 163 -1.01 -20.11 -5.21
CA GLN A 163 -1.38 -21.48 -4.83
C GLN A 163 -1.00 -22.51 -5.90
N GLU A 164 -1.16 -22.17 -7.17
CA GLU A 164 -0.82 -23.05 -8.30
C GLU A 164 0.68 -23.18 -8.51
N LYS A 165 1.45 -22.10 -8.40
CA LYS A 165 2.89 -22.08 -8.72
C LYS A 165 3.80 -22.44 -7.55
N HIS A 166 3.36 -22.18 -6.31
CA HIS A 166 4.20 -22.26 -5.10
C HIS A 166 3.70 -23.18 -3.98
N PRO A 167 3.17 -24.38 -4.27
CA PRO A 167 2.68 -25.28 -3.22
C PRO A 167 3.80 -25.73 -2.26
N ALA A 168 5.04 -25.88 -2.76
CA ALA A 168 6.18 -26.29 -1.94
C ALA A 168 6.66 -25.15 -1.03
N GLU A 169 6.75 -23.94 -1.54
CA GLU A 169 7.13 -22.75 -0.78
C GLU A 169 6.10 -22.43 0.32
N LEU A 170 4.81 -22.55 0.01
CA LEU A 170 3.74 -22.39 1.01
C LEU A 170 3.85 -23.43 2.12
N GLN A 171 4.18 -24.69 1.78
CA GLN A 171 4.42 -25.73 2.77
C GLN A 171 5.64 -25.45 3.65
N ILE A 172 6.73 -24.88 3.08
CA ILE A 172 7.92 -24.48 3.84
C ILE A 172 7.59 -23.39 4.85
N LEU A 173 6.72 -22.44 4.47
CA LEU A 173 6.32 -21.33 5.32
C LEU A 173 5.25 -21.70 6.34
N ASP A 174 4.69 -22.91 6.29
CA ASP A 174 3.51 -23.31 7.08
C ASP A 174 2.35 -22.30 6.95
N GLY A 175 2.26 -21.71 5.77
CA GLY A 175 1.34 -20.60 5.47
C GLY A 175 0.01 -21.11 4.91
N GLU A 176 -1.07 -20.66 5.51
CA GLU A 176 -2.42 -20.84 4.99
C GLU A 176 -2.82 -19.59 4.19
N VAL A 177 -2.78 -19.72 2.85
CA VAL A 177 -3.22 -18.62 1.96
C VAL A 177 -4.72 -18.41 2.14
N PRO A 178 -5.16 -17.15 2.37
CA PRO A 178 -6.57 -16.85 2.57
C PRO A 178 -7.43 -17.22 1.36
N SER A 179 -8.71 -17.47 1.60
CA SER A 179 -9.70 -17.65 0.54
C SER A 179 -10.11 -16.29 -0.04
N ALA A 180 -10.17 -16.20 -1.37
CA ALA A 180 -10.67 -15.01 -2.07
C ALA A 180 -12.05 -15.27 -2.67
N GLU A 181 -13.04 -15.52 -1.82
CA GLU A 181 -14.43 -15.62 -2.26
C GLU A 181 -14.96 -14.22 -2.63
N LEU A 182 -15.36 -14.08 -3.89
CA LEU A 182 -15.86 -12.81 -4.40
C LEU A 182 -17.41 -12.77 -4.38
N PRO A 183 -18.01 -11.58 -4.16
CA PRO A 183 -17.38 -10.30 -3.82
C PRO A 183 -16.95 -10.25 -2.34
N PHE A 184 -15.86 -9.53 -2.04
CA PHE A 184 -15.49 -9.29 -0.64
C PHE A 184 -16.57 -8.49 0.08
N PRO A 185 -16.85 -8.77 1.38
CA PRO A 185 -17.78 -7.97 2.19
C PRO A 185 -17.45 -6.47 2.17
N ARG A 186 -18.46 -5.65 2.30
CA ARG A 186 -18.37 -4.20 2.46
C ARG A 186 -19.05 -3.80 3.75
N ILE A 187 -18.31 -3.07 4.57
CA ILE A 187 -18.76 -2.57 5.85
C ILE A 187 -18.66 -1.06 5.80
N HIS A 188 -19.72 -0.35 6.13
CA HIS A 188 -19.67 1.09 6.28
C HIS A 188 -18.91 1.47 7.54
N TYR A 189 -18.19 2.58 7.50
CA TYR A 189 -17.48 3.08 8.67
C TYR A 189 -18.41 3.29 9.88
N ASP A 190 -19.65 3.69 9.67
CA ASP A 190 -20.65 3.82 10.74
C ASP A 190 -20.92 2.47 11.44
N GLU A 191 -20.98 1.37 10.67
CA GLU A 191 -21.13 0.01 11.22
C GLU A 191 -19.86 -0.42 11.97
N VAL A 192 -18.66 0.01 11.50
CA VAL A 192 -17.40 -0.22 12.23
C VAL A 192 -17.44 0.49 13.58
N VAL A 193 -17.94 1.72 13.65
CA VAL A 193 -18.12 2.45 14.90
C VAL A 193 -19.05 1.69 15.86
N ASP A 194 -20.19 1.20 15.36
CA ASP A 194 -21.15 0.43 16.16
C ASP A 194 -20.48 -0.84 16.72
N ILE A 195 -19.76 -1.60 15.87
CA ILE A 195 -19.07 -2.83 16.28
C ILE A 195 -18.00 -2.55 17.33
N LEU A 196 -17.09 -1.59 17.08
CA LEU A 196 -15.98 -1.32 17.96
C LEU A 196 -16.40 -0.68 19.28
N SER A 197 -17.42 0.19 19.28
CA SER A 197 -17.89 0.88 20.48
C SER A 197 -18.49 -0.07 21.53
N GLU A 198 -18.88 -1.28 21.15
CA GLU A 198 -19.29 -2.32 22.10
C GLU A 198 -18.10 -2.90 22.90
N HIS A 199 -16.86 -2.73 22.43
CA HIS A 199 -15.66 -3.36 22.99
C HIS A 199 -14.64 -2.36 23.52
N ILE A 200 -14.51 -1.18 22.88
CA ILE A 200 -13.53 -0.15 23.21
C ILE A 200 -14.17 1.25 23.16
N ASP A 201 -13.47 2.26 23.66
CA ASP A 201 -13.87 3.66 23.50
C ASP A 201 -13.52 4.12 22.08
N PHE A 202 -14.46 3.96 21.15
CA PHE A 202 -14.32 4.32 19.75
C PHE A 202 -15.55 5.09 19.29
N THR A 203 -15.33 6.23 18.66
CA THR A 203 -16.40 7.16 18.26
C THR A 203 -16.28 7.54 16.78
N TRP A 204 -17.37 8.05 16.21
CA TRP A 204 -17.38 8.50 14.82
C TRP A 204 -16.34 9.62 14.59
N GLY A 205 -15.46 9.42 13.62
CA GLY A 205 -14.36 10.33 13.28
C GLY A 205 -13.00 9.90 13.83
N ASP A 206 -12.96 8.86 14.68
CA ASP A 206 -11.69 8.30 15.16
C ASP A 206 -10.94 7.57 14.01
N ASP A 207 -9.61 7.55 14.07
CA ASP A 207 -8.81 6.82 13.12
C ASP A 207 -8.71 5.33 13.52
N LEU A 208 -8.70 4.44 12.54
CA LEU A 208 -8.48 3.02 12.76
C LEU A 208 -6.97 2.75 12.89
N GLY A 209 -6.50 2.69 14.12
CA GLY A 209 -5.13 2.29 14.43
C GLY A 209 -4.93 0.76 14.35
N THR A 210 -3.72 0.32 14.65
CA THR A 210 -3.36 -1.10 14.56
C THR A 210 -4.19 -1.99 15.50
N ASP A 211 -4.53 -1.50 16.69
CA ASP A 211 -5.26 -2.28 17.69
C ASP A 211 -6.73 -2.39 17.32
N GLU A 212 -7.33 -1.31 16.79
CA GLU A 212 -8.69 -1.25 16.27
C GLU A 212 -8.85 -2.13 15.03
N GLU A 213 -7.90 -2.08 14.08
CA GLU A 213 -7.87 -2.96 12.91
C GLU A 213 -7.83 -4.44 13.28
N ASN A 214 -6.95 -4.82 14.22
CA ASN A 214 -6.83 -6.20 14.67
C ASN A 214 -8.11 -6.68 15.37
N LEU A 215 -8.67 -5.87 16.27
CA LEU A 215 -9.93 -6.19 16.96
C LEU A 215 -11.08 -6.37 15.96
N LEU A 216 -11.20 -5.44 15.00
CA LEU A 216 -12.24 -5.54 13.96
C LEU A 216 -12.07 -6.83 13.13
N GLY A 217 -10.84 -7.19 12.76
CA GLY A 217 -10.55 -8.42 12.04
C GLY A 217 -10.89 -9.70 12.83
N GLU A 218 -10.71 -9.67 14.15
CA GLU A 218 -11.12 -10.79 15.03
C GLU A 218 -12.65 -10.92 15.15
N LEU A 219 -13.36 -9.79 15.12
CA LEU A 219 -14.81 -9.75 15.28
C LEU A 219 -15.56 -10.14 13.99
N LEU A 220 -14.99 -9.83 12.82
CA LEU A 220 -15.63 -10.09 11.52
C LEU A 220 -15.42 -11.51 11.00
N ASP A 221 -14.32 -12.16 11.38
CA ASP A 221 -13.93 -13.51 10.93
C ASP A 221 -13.84 -13.67 9.39
N ASP A 222 -13.64 -12.57 8.67
CA ASP A 222 -13.45 -12.55 7.22
C ASP A 222 -11.97 -12.35 6.86
N ASP A 223 -11.44 -13.14 5.91
CA ASP A 223 -10.07 -12.97 5.42
C ASP A 223 -9.88 -11.62 4.72
N PHE A 224 -10.88 -11.18 3.94
CA PHE A 224 -10.87 -9.91 3.21
C PHE A 224 -12.20 -9.17 3.35
N TYR A 225 -12.15 -7.89 3.65
CA TYR A 225 -13.33 -7.00 3.67
C TYR A 225 -12.92 -5.57 3.33
N PHE A 226 -13.84 -4.83 2.70
CA PHE A 226 -13.71 -3.40 2.50
C PHE A 226 -14.39 -2.64 3.64
N ILE A 227 -13.72 -1.60 4.13
CA ILE A 227 -14.34 -0.54 4.92
C ILE A 227 -14.61 0.62 3.96
N THR A 228 -15.83 1.14 3.94
CA THR A 228 -16.27 2.17 3.00
C THR A 228 -16.89 3.35 3.73
N LYS A 229 -17.07 4.48 3.02
CA LYS A 229 -17.76 5.66 3.57
C LYS A 229 -17.13 6.20 4.85
N PHE A 230 -15.82 6.34 4.82
CA PHE A 230 -15.09 7.00 5.91
C PHE A 230 -15.54 8.45 6.10
N PRO A 231 -15.40 9.02 7.31
CA PRO A 231 -15.61 10.45 7.54
C PRO A 231 -14.75 11.28 6.58
N LEU A 232 -15.35 12.28 5.95
CA LEU A 232 -14.67 13.10 4.96
C LEU A 232 -13.43 13.81 5.52
N GLU A 233 -13.45 14.15 6.79
CA GLU A 233 -12.37 14.90 7.45
C GLU A 233 -11.11 14.05 7.69
N THR A 234 -11.26 12.72 7.77
CA THR A 234 -10.14 11.78 7.97
C THR A 234 -9.45 11.40 6.65
N LYS A 235 -10.06 11.71 5.50
CA LYS A 235 -9.50 11.34 4.18
C LYS A 235 -8.83 12.53 3.48
N PRO A 236 -7.84 12.26 2.60
CA PRO A 236 -7.08 13.28 1.90
C PRO A 236 -7.96 14.24 1.08
N PHE A 237 -7.43 15.44 0.78
CA PHE A 237 -8.14 16.50 0.09
C PHE A 237 -8.72 16.11 -1.27
N TYR A 238 -8.15 15.10 -1.92
CA TYR A 238 -8.56 14.65 -3.26
C TYR A 238 -9.69 13.62 -3.25
N ALA A 239 -10.13 13.12 -2.08
CA ALA A 239 -11.24 12.17 -2.00
C ALA A 239 -12.58 12.87 -2.27
N MET A 240 -13.45 12.22 -3.07
CA MET A 240 -14.76 12.75 -3.44
C MET A 240 -15.68 12.78 -2.22
N PRO A 241 -16.26 13.95 -1.88
CA PRO A 241 -17.24 14.05 -0.80
C PRO A 241 -18.57 13.35 -1.16
N ASP A 242 -19.23 12.78 -0.13
CA ASP A 242 -20.57 12.23 -0.18
C ASP A 242 -21.29 12.58 1.14
N GLY A 243 -21.77 13.82 1.26
CA GLY A 243 -22.26 14.37 2.51
C GLY A 243 -21.14 14.55 3.54
N GLU A 244 -21.28 13.96 4.70
CA GLU A 244 -20.25 13.94 5.77
C GLU A 244 -19.20 12.85 5.55
N HIS A 245 -19.42 11.96 4.60
CA HIS A 245 -18.53 10.87 4.24
C HIS A 245 -17.69 11.20 3.00
N ALA A 246 -16.68 10.39 2.75
CA ALA A 246 -15.92 10.35 1.51
C ALA A 246 -16.26 9.08 0.73
N ARG A 247 -16.24 9.15 -0.60
CA ARG A 247 -16.25 7.97 -1.47
C ARG A 247 -14.87 7.32 -1.47
N ALA A 248 -14.45 6.94 -0.28
CA ALA A 248 -13.17 6.30 0.01
C ALA A 248 -13.41 4.94 0.63
N PHE A 249 -12.44 4.08 0.46
CA PHE A 249 -12.46 2.72 0.97
C PHE A 249 -11.05 2.27 1.34
N ASP A 250 -10.97 1.35 2.28
CA ASP A 250 -9.76 0.61 2.60
C ASP A 250 -10.07 -0.89 2.49
N LEU A 251 -9.15 -1.69 1.93
CA LEU A 251 -9.24 -3.15 1.94
C LEU A 251 -8.36 -3.68 3.07
N ALA A 252 -8.97 -4.42 3.96
CA ALA A 252 -8.29 -5.16 5.01
C ALA A 252 -8.05 -6.62 4.61
N CYS A 253 -6.96 -7.18 5.09
CA CYS A 253 -6.69 -8.61 5.09
C CYS A 253 -6.40 -9.06 6.52
N ARG A 254 -7.26 -9.91 7.07
CA ARG A 254 -7.12 -10.44 8.44
C ARG A 254 -6.81 -9.34 9.45
N GLY A 255 -7.63 -8.29 9.47
CA GLY A 255 -7.49 -7.16 10.39
C GLY A 255 -6.24 -6.29 10.13
N THR A 256 -5.81 -6.14 8.90
CA THR A 256 -4.74 -5.17 8.55
C THR A 256 -5.07 -4.51 7.22
N GLU A 257 -5.09 -3.19 7.20
CA GLU A 257 -5.19 -2.42 5.96
C GLU A 257 -4.02 -2.76 5.03
N ILE A 258 -4.37 -3.27 3.84
CA ILE A 258 -3.41 -3.59 2.76
C ILE A 258 -3.54 -2.68 1.55
N CYS A 259 -4.66 -1.98 1.41
CA CYS A 259 -4.96 -1.11 0.28
C CYS A 259 -5.88 0.01 0.71
N SER A 260 -5.61 1.22 0.25
CA SER A 260 -6.48 2.39 0.41
C SER A 260 -6.77 3.04 -0.93
N GLY A 261 -8.02 3.44 -1.15
CA GLY A 261 -8.46 4.02 -2.40
C GLY A 261 -9.67 4.95 -2.27
N ALA A 262 -10.01 5.62 -3.37
CA ALA A 262 -11.19 6.49 -3.42
C ALA A 262 -11.58 6.81 -4.87
N GLN A 263 -12.85 7.18 -5.07
CA GLN A 263 -13.21 8.07 -6.15
C GLN A 263 -12.62 9.46 -5.88
N ARG A 264 -12.07 10.13 -6.91
CA ARG A 264 -11.38 11.41 -6.75
C ARG A 264 -12.29 12.58 -7.11
N ILE A 265 -12.04 13.72 -6.50
CA ILE A 265 -12.62 14.98 -6.96
C ILE A 265 -12.04 15.29 -8.34
N HIS A 266 -12.90 15.52 -9.33
CA HIS A 266 -12.51 15.94 -10.68
C HIS A 266 -12.89 17.39 -11.00
N ASP A 267 -13.77 17.99 -10.21
CA ASP A 267 -14.09 19.42 -10.30
C ASP A 267 -13.02 20.26 -9.59
N VAL A 268 -12.39 21.17 -10.34
CA VAL A 268 -11.28 21.98 -9.84
C VAL A 268 -11.69 22.92 -8.72
N ALA A 269 -12.89 23.49 -8.77
CA ALA A 269 -13.34 24.44 -7.75
C ALA A 269 -13.62 23.73 -6.42
N LEU A 270 -14.20 22.53 -6.49
CA LEU A 270 -14.38 21.68 -5.32
C LEU A 270 -13.03 21.24 -4.74
N LEU A 271 -12.07 20.89 -5.59
CA LEU A 271 -10.73 20.48 -5.18
C LEU A 271 -9.97 21.61 -4.48
N GLU A 272 -9.98 22.83 -5.04
CA GLU A 272 -9.38 24.02 -4.41
C GLU A 272 -10.01 24.30 -3.04
N LYS A 273 -11.35 24.19 -2.94
CA LYS A 273 -12.07 24.35 -1.67
C LYS A 273 -11.66 23.32 -0.63
N ARG A 274 -11.46 22.04 -1.02
CA ARG A 274 -11.03 20.98 -0.11
C ARG A 274 -9.58 21.17 0.36
N ILE A 275 -8.66 21.56 -0.54
CA ILE A 275 -7.27 21.90 -0.19
C ILE A 275 -7.28 23.02 0.87
N ALA A 276 -8.04 24.10 0.65
CA ALA A 276 -8.13 25.21 1.58
C ALA A 276 -8.78 24.81 2.93
N ALA A 277 -9.81 23.94 2.90
CA ALA A 277 -10.50 23.50 4.11
C ALA A 277 -9.59 22.70 5.05
N LEU A 278 -8.60 21.96 4.51
CA LEU A 278 -7.58 21.27 5.30
C LEU A 278 -6.40 22.17 5.69
N GLY A 279 -6.49 23.48 5.47
CA GLY A 279 -5.43 24.44 5.83
C GLY A 279 -4.19 24.38 4.95
N LEU A 280 -4.26 23.69 3.81
CA LEU A 280 -3.15 23.57 2.86
C LEU A 280 -3.07 24.80 1.95
N ASN A 281 -1.85 25.16 1.52
CA ASN A 281 -1.65 26.27 0.60
C ASN A 281 -1.98 25.85 -0.83
N VAL A 282 -3.07 26.37 -1.39
CA VAL A 282 -3.53 26.07 -2.77
C VAL A 282 -2.46 26.38 -3.82
N ASP A 283 -1.66 27.44 -3.62
CA ASP A 283 -0.60 27.81 -4.58
C ASP A 283 0.49 26.74 -4.72
N ALA A 284 0.72 25.94 -3.67
CA ALA A 284 1.66 24.82 -3.72
C ALA A 284 1.22 23.70 -4.69
N PHE A 285 -0.07 23.66 -5.06
CA PHE A 285 -0.66 22.69 -5.96
C PHE A 285 -0.90 23.21 -7.38
N THR A 286 -0.35 24.38 -7.74
CA THR A 286 -0.62 25.04 -9.02
C THR A 286 -0.42 24.12 -10.22
N GLU A 287 0.68 23.37 -10.30
CA GLU A 287 0.96 22.49 -11.44
C GLU A 287 0.02 21.25 -11.46
N TYR A 288 -0.34 20.74 -10.31
CA TYR A 288 -1.34 19.67 -10.19
C TYR A 288 -2.72 20.15 -10.63
N LEU A 289 -3.20 21.29 -10.12
CA LEU A 289 -4.50 21.89 -10.45
C LEU A 289 -4.61 22.27 -11.94
N LYS A 290 -3.50 22.51 -12.61
CA LYS A 290 -3.47 22.75 -14.06
C LYS A 290 -4.10 21.61 -14.85
N ALA A 291 -3.81 20.34 -14.52
CA ALA A 291 -4.39 19.19 -15.20
C ALA A 291 -5.93 19.20 -15.10
N PHE A 292 -6.47 19.57 -13.94
CA PHE A 292 -7.91 19.66 -13.71
C PHE A 292 -8.56 20.81 -14.52
N ARG A 293 -7.88 21.95 -14.63
CA ARG A 293 -8.38 23.11 -15.37
C ARG A 293 -8.46 22.88 -16.88
N TYR A 294 -7.67 21.96 -17.43
CA TYR A 294 -7.66 21.64 -18.85
C TYR A 294 -8.52 20.43 -19.22
N GLY A 295 -9.23 19.86 -18.27
CA GLY A 295 -10.19 18.78 -18.49
C GLY A 295 -9.80 17.49 -17.78
N MET A 296 -10.39 17.28 -16.62
CA MET A 296 -10.22 16.08 -15.81
C MET A 296 -11.50 15.26 -15.81
N PRO A 297 -11.50 14.01 -16.30
CA PRO A 297 -12.66 13.14 -16.23
C PRO A 297 -12.90 12.68 -14.77
N PRO A 298 -14.10 12.17 -14.44
CA PRO A 298 -14.31 11.40 -13.23
C PRO A 298 -13.28 10.26 -13.18
N HIS A 299 -12.61 10.09 -12.05
CA HIS A 299 -11.54 9.10 -11.90
C HIS A 299 -11.44 8.61 -10.45
N GLY A 300 -10.78 7.50 -10.27
CA GLY A 300 -10.50 6.91 -8.98
C GLY A 300 -9.32 5.96 -9.04
N GLY A 301 -8.84 5.55 -7.89
CA GLY A 301 -7.70 4.68 -7.83
C GLY A 301 -7.34 4.29 -6.40
N PHE A 302 -6.25 3.56 -6.28
CA PHE A 302 -5.80 3.01 -5.01
C PHE A 302 -4.28 2.90 -4.91
N GLY A 303 -3.79 2.73 -3.69
CA GLY A 303 -2.44 2.28 -3.38
C GLY A 303 -2.51 0.96 -2.62
N PHE A 304 -1.84 -0.08 -3.11
CA PHE A 304 -1.84 -1.43 -2.54
C PHE A 304 -0.46 -1.77 -2.00
N GLY A 305 -0.33 -1.93 -0.68
CA GLY A 305 0.93 -2.21 0.01
C GLY A 305 1.40 -3.66 -0.18
N ILE A 306 2.45 -3.87 -0.98
CA ILE A 306 2.95 -5.21 -1.33
C ILE A 306 3.44 -5.96 -0.09
N GLU A 307 4.25 -5.31 0.74
CA GLU A 307 4.85 -5.94 1.92
C GLU A 307 3.80 -6.30 2.98
N ARG A 308 2.82 -5.43 3.24
CA ARG A 308 1.72 -5.69 4.18
C ARG A 308 0.87 -6.88 3.72
N TYR A 309 0.52 -6.91 2.44
CA TYR A 309 -0.22 -8.02 1.86
C TYR A 309 0.52 -9.34 2.01
N LEU A 310 1.78 -9.41 1.57
CA LEU A 310 2.60 -10.62 1.67
C LEU A 310 2.78 -11.07 3.11
N MET A 311 3.02 -10.14 4.04
CA MET A 311 3.12 -10.44 5.47
C MET A 311 1.85 -11.17 5.96
N LYS A 312 0.67 -10.68 5.58
CA LYS A 312 -0.61 -11.26 6.05
C LYS A 312 -0.93 -12.60 5.39
N ILE A 313 -0.78 -12.73 4.07
CA ILE A 313 -1.11 -14.00 3.39
C ILE A 313 -0.10 -15.13 3.66
N LEU A 314 1.13 -14.80 4.08
CA LEU A 314 2.16 -15.78 4.43
C LEU A 314 2.29 -16.01 5.94
N GLY A 315 1.46 -15.35 6.77
CA GLY A 315 1.51 -15.51 8.23
C GLY A 315 2.80 -14.99 8.88
N LEU A 316 3.49 -14.02 8.24
CA LEU A 316 4.75 -13.48 8.75
C LEU A 316 4.50 -12.43 9.84
N GLY A 317 5.39 -12.39 10.82
CA GLY A 317 5.26 -11.49 11.98
C GLY A 317 5.74 -10.06 11.73
N ASN A 318 6.51 -9.81 10.66
CA ASN A 318 7.15 -8.52 10.44
C ASN A 318 7.29 -8.21 8.94
N VAL A 319 6.88 -7.02 8.54
CA VAL A 319 6.93 -6.55 7.15
C VAL A 319 8.35 -6.55 6.56
N ARG A 320 9.38 -6.43 7.42
CA ARG A 320 10.80 -6.52 7.01
C ARG A 320 11.18 -7.87 6.43
N GLU A 321 10.43 -8.92 6.71
CA GLU A 321 10.64 -10.24 6.10
C GLU A 321 10.27 -10.26 4.62
N CYS A 322 9.37 -9.37 4.20
CA CYS A 322 8.86 -9.28 2.84
C CYS A 322 9.71 -8.39 1.90
N ILE A 323 10.77 -7.76 2.38
CA ILE A 323 11.69 -6.93 1.60
C ILE A 323 13.14 -7.40 1.75
N LEU A 324 13.94 -7.32 0.69
CA LEU A 324 15.31 -7.85 0.71
C LEU A 324 16.22 -7.08 1.66
N PHE A 325 16.24 -5.77 1.54
CA PHE A 325 17.05 -4.87 2.37
C PHE A 325 16.15 -3.77 2.94
N PRO A 326 15.51 -3.99 4.08
CA PRO A 326 14.57 -3.04 4.66
C PRO A 326 15.26 -1.75 5.10
N ARG A 327 14.54 -0.64 4.94
CA ARG A 327 14.90 0.67 5.48
C ARG A 327 13.87 1.09 6.51
N ASP A 328 14.34 1.40 7.69
CA ASP A 328 13.53 1.90 8.80
C ASP A 328 14.33 2.94 9.60
N LYS A 329 13.71 3.52 10.63
CA LYS A 329 14.34 4.55 11.48
C LYS A 329 15.74 4.18 11.99
N LYS A 330 16.03 2.90 12.19
CA LYS A 330 17.29 2.40 12.75
C LYS A 330 18.22 1.79 11.71
N ARG A 331 17.69 1.38 10.54
CA ARG A 331 18.41 0.59 9.55
C ARG A 331 18.55 1.30 8.22
N LEU A 332 19.76 1.73 7.91
CA LEU A 332 20.16 2.29 6.63
C LEU A 332 21.17 1.40 5.87
N THR A 333 21.73 0.40 6.56
CA THR A 333 22.67 -0.61 6.03
C THR A 333 22.20 -2.01 6.45
N PRO A 334 22.61 -3.10 5.80
CA PRO A 334 23.36 -3.18 4.55
C PRO A 334 22.62 -2.69 3.36
#